data_65c11a627fc1ee367f374514faab5704
#
_entry.id   65c11a627fc1ee367f374514faab5704
#
_cell.length_a   1.000
_cell.length_b   1.000
_cell.length_c   1.000
_cell.angle_alpha   90.00
_cell.angle_beta   90.00
_cell.angle_gamma   90.00
#
_symmetry.space_group_name_H-M   'P 1'
#
loop_
_entity.id
_entity.type
_entity.pdbx_description
1 polymer ?
#
loop_
_entity_poly.entity_id
_entity_poly.type
_entity_poly.pdbx_seq_one_letter_code
_entity_poly.pdbx_strand_id
1 'polypeptide(L)'
;MQNTTDEPTSRKITIITPSYRTQNLQKLKDSIDFKYVEEWIIVYDGSKVAENTHLFHDPKIKEYVFRGEGISGNPQRNYALSQVKNPDTMLYFLDDDNLMHPRLYSLLDNLDPSKLYTFNQENRIKGNVVEVGRIDTAMCLIPYASCKDIRWIPSLYAADGYYIKECYQKIKDHIYVDEDLCYYNKLIR
;
A
#
# COMPACT_ATOMS: atom_id res chain seq x y z
N MET A 1 22.20 -33.29 -17.10
CA MET A 1 22.04 -32.38 -15.95
C MET A 1 21.52 -31.07 -16.49
N GLN A 2 20.21 -30.83 -16.35
CA GLN A 2 19.63 -29.54 -16.73
C GLN A 2 19.83 -28.58 -15.56
N ASN A 3 20.67 -27.56 -15.76
CA ASN A 3 20.76 -26.42 -14.87
C ASN A 3 19.49 -25.58 -15.09
N THR A 4 18.48 -25.80 -14.26
CA THR A 4 17.42 -24.82 -14.09
C THR A 4 18.03 -23.65 -13.31
N THR A 5 18.40 -22.61 -14.03
CA THR A 5 18.62 -21.30 -13.42
C THR A 5 17.24 -20.81 -12.99
N ASP A 6 16.89 -21.03 -11.71
CA ASP A 6 15.77 -20.32 -11.08
C ASP A 6 16.12 -18.82 -11.16
N GLU A 7 15.56 -18.11 -12.15
CA GLU A 7 15.52 -16.67 -12.08
C GLU A 7 14.82 -16.27 -10.78
N PRO A 8 15.36 -15.35 -9.99
CA PRO A 8 14.71 -14.89 -8.80
C PRO A 8 13.34 -14.31 -9.22
N THR A 9 12.27 -15.02 -8.89
CA THR A 9 10.91 -14.55 -9.14
C THR A 9 10.73 -13.28 -8.31
N SER A 10 10.72 -12.11 -8.97
CA SER A 10 10.46 -10.84 -8.30
C SER A 10 9.18 -10.94 -7.48
N ARG A 11 9.26 -10.56 -6.22
CA ARG A 11 8.10 -10.62 -5.31
C ARG A 11 7.04 -9.63 -5.78
N LYS A 12 5.80 -10.09 -5.82
CA LYS A 12 4.66 -9.24 -6.16
C LYS A 12 4.02 -8.70 -4.89
N ILE A 13 3.54 -7.47 -4.97
CA ILE A 13 2.87 -6.77 -3.88
C ILE A 13 1.37 -6.63 -4.16
N THR A 14 0.59 -6.51 -3.09
CA THR A 14 -0.79 -6.02 -3.15
C THR A 14 -0.80 -4.54 -2.82
N ILE A 15 -1.29 -3.71 -3.76
CA ILE A 15 -1.48 -2.27 -3.55
C ILE A 15 -2.90 -2.05 -3.03
N ILE A 16 -3.05 -1.21 -2.01
CA ILE A 16 -4.33 -0.79 -1.44
C ILE A 16 -4.48 0.72 -1.60
N THR A 17 -5.55 1.15 -2.26
CA THR A 17 -5.87 2.57 -2.47
C THR A 17 -7.29 2.89 -1.98
N PRO A 18 -7.45 3.64 -0.88
CA PRO A 18 -8.72 4.28 -0.57
C PRO A 18 -8.92 5.45 -1.54
N SER A 19 -10.10 5.60 -2.15
CA SER A 19 -10.28 6.63 -3.16
C SER A 19 -11.64 7.33 -3.11
N TYR A 20 -11.60 8.62 -3.34
CA TYR A 20 -12.74 9.45 -3.74
C TYR A 20 -12.38 10.43 -4.87
N ARG A 21 -11.10 10.52 -5.26
CA ARG A 21 -10.57 11.37 -6.33
C ARG A 21 -10.38 10.55 -7.60
N THR A 22 -11.48 10.08 -8.16
CA THR A 22 -11.47 9.15 -9.31
C THR A 22 -10.71 9.70 -10.51
N GLN A 23 -10.65 11.04 -10.67
CA GLN A 23 -9.90 11.72 -11.72
C GLN A 23 -8.37 11.49 -11.66
N ASN A 24 -7.85 11.10 -10.51
CA ASN A 24 -6.42 10.82 -10.33
C ASN A 24 -6.02 9.39 -10.70
N LEU A 25 -6.98 8.45 -10.66
CA LEU A 25 -6.68 7.02 -10.72
C LEU A 25 -6.05 6.56 -12.03
N GLN A 26 -6.34 7.22 -13.16
CA GLN A 26 -5.66 6.87 -14.41
C GLN A 26 -4.17 7.21 -14.34
N LYS A 27 -3.80 8.38 -13.82
CA LYS A 27 -2.39 8.78 -13.65
C LYS A 27 -1.68 7.88 -12.65
N LEU A 28 -2.36 7.48 -11.58
CA LEU A 28 -1.83 6.54 -10.60
C LEU A 28 -1.60 5.18 -11.26
N LYS A 29 -2.56 4.65 -12.03
CA LYS A 29 -2.42 3.41 -12.81
C LYS A 29 -1.21 3.46 -13.73
N ASP A 30 -1.02 4.56 -14.46
CA ASP A 30 0.07 4.73 -15.42
C ASP A 30 1.46 4.75 -14.73
N SER A 31 1.51 5.02 -13.42
CA SER A 31 2.75 4.95 -12.62
C SER A 31 3.04 3.54 -12.09
N ILE A 32 2.11 2.59 -12.18
CA ILE A 32 2.25 1.24 -11.65
C ILE A 32 2.83 0.30 -12.71
N ASP A 33 3.98 -0.30 -12.42
CA ASP A 33 4.47 -1.46 -13.18
C ASP A 33 3.82 -2.75 -12.67
N PHE A 34 2.79 -3.21 -13.39
CA PHE A 34 2.04 -4.41 -13.04
C PHE A 34 2.83 -5.73 -13.11
N LYS A 35 4.08 -5.70 -13.57
CA LYS A 35 5.00 -6.85 -13.44
C LYS A 35 5.22 -7.21 -11.98
N TYR A 36 5.32 -6.20 -11.11
CA TYR A 36 5.58 -6.33 -9.67
C TYR A 36 4.32 -6.38 -8.81
N VAL A 37 3.14 -6.23 -9.41
CA VAL A 37 1.88 -6.19 -8.69
C VAL A 37 1.10 -7.47 -8.89
N GLU A 38 0.67 -8.10 -7.80
CA GLU A 38 -0.24 -9.22 -7.80
C GLU A 38 -1.67 -8.75 -8.01
N GLU A 39 -2.10 -7.81 -7.17
CA GLU A 39 -3.39 -7.13 -7.30
C GLU A 39 -3.30 -5.68 -6.78
N TRP A 40 -4.13 -4.83 -7.37
CA TRP A 40 -4.38 -3.47 -6.90
C TRP A 40 -5.84 -3.37 -6.46
N ILE A 41 -6.06 -3.20 -5.15
CA ILE A 41 -7.38 -3.10 -4.54
C ILE A 41 -7.71 -1.61 -4.34
N ILE A 42 -8.70 -1.13 -5.08
CA ILE A 42 -9.24 0.23 -4.98
C ILE A 42 -10.56 0.14 -4.22
N VAL A 43 -10.68 0.88 -3.12
CA VAL A 43 -11.94 0.98 -2.38
C VAL A 43 -12.41 2.41 -2.37
N TYR A 44 -13.49 2.65 -3.08
CA TYR A 44 -14.12 3.95 -3.19
C TYR A 44 -14.91 4.30 -1.93
N ASP A 45 -14.84 5.56 -1.55
CA ASP A 45 -15.73 6.12 -0.53
C ASP A 45 -17.15 6.28 -1.08
N GLY A 46 -18.03 5.33 -0.75
CA GLY A 46 -19.42 5.30 -1.22
C GLY A 46 -20.29 6.45 -0.74
N SER A 47 -19.77 7.33 0.13
CA SER A 47 -20.44 8.60 0.46
C SER A 47 -20.14 9.69 -0.56
N LYS A 48 -19.10 9.52 -1.41
CA LYS A 48 -18.59 10.53 -2.36
C LYS A 48 -18.62 10.10 -3.81
N VAL A 49 -18.78 8.80 -4.09
CA VAL A 49 -18.87 8.25 -5.45
C VAL A 49 -20.14 7.43 -5.64
N ALA A 50 -20.52 7.20 -6.89
CA ALA A 50 -21.67 6.36 -7.21
C ALA A 50 -21.42 4.88 -6.85
N GLU A 51 -22.48 4.16 -6.47
CA GLU A 51 -22.39 2.75 -6.03
C GLU A 51 -21.87 1.79 -7.10
N ASN A 52 -22.07 2.14 -8.37
CA ASN A 52 -21.62 1.37 -9.53
C ASN A 52 -20.32 1.88 -10.13
N THR A 53 -19.55 2.67 -9.40
CA THR A 53 -18.25 3.17 -9.89
C THR A 53 -17.32 2.01 -10.17
N HIS A 54 -16.89 1.90 -11.44
CA HIS A 54 -15.94 0.92 -11.93
C HIS A 54 -15.22 1.53 -13.13
N LEU A 55 -13.91 1.70 -13.04
CA LEU A 55 -13.12 2.47 -14.01
C LEU A 55 -12.21 1.60 -14.87
N PHE A 56 -11.84 0.41 -14.39
CA PHE A 56 -10.83 -0.40 -15.03
C PHE A 56 -11.32 -1.80 -15.37
N HIS A 57 -10.87 -2.34 -16.51
CA HIS A 57 -11.16 -3.70 -16.97
C HIS A 57 -9.92 -4.62 -16.91
N ASP A 58 -9.00 -4.35 -15.98
CA ASP A 58 -7.79 -5.13 -15.78
C ASP A 58 -8.02 -6.21 -14.71
N PRO A 59 -7.71 -7.48 -14.97
CA PRO A 59 -7.95 -8.57 -14.01
C PRO A 59 -7.15 -8.44 -12.71
N LYS A 60 -6.06 -7.66 -12.71
CA LYS A 60 -5.28 -7.36 -11.52
C LYS A 60 -5.84 -6.21 -10.70
N ILE A 61 -6.79 -5.44 -11.22
CA ILE A 61 -7.43 -4.33 -10.51
C ILE A 61 -8.76 -4.81 -9.94
N LYS A 62 -8.92 -4.65 -8.63
CA LYS A 62 -10.15 -4.98 -7.92
C LYS A 62 -10.75 -3.70 -7.37
N GLU A 63 -11.97 -3.40 -7.78
CA GLU A 63 -12.66 -2.17 -7.42
C GLU A 63 -13.89 -2.47 -6.57
N TYR A 64 -14.02 -1.75 -5.47
CA TYR A 64 -15.14 -1.90 -4.54
C TYR A 64 -15.65 -0.51 -4.13
N VAL A 65 -16.94 -0.41 -3.89
CA VAL A 65 -17.55 0.78 -3.26
C VAL A 65 -17.95 0.40 -1.84
N PHE A 66 -17.45 1.14 -0.84
CA PHE A 66 -17.73 0.87 0.56
C PHE A 66 -18.15 2.14 1.30
N ARG A 67 -19.29 2.06 1.98
CA ARG A 67 -19.79 3.11 2.88
C ARG A 67 -19.47 2.71 4.32
N GLY A 68 -18.41 3.29 4.88
CA GLY A 68 -18.02 3.10 6.28
C GLY A 68 -17.96 4.42 7.01
N GLU A 69 -18.29 4.41 8.28
CA GLU A 69 -18.11 5.56 9.16
C GLU A 69 -16.65 5.72 9.52
N GLY A 70 -16.10 6.93 9.30
CA GLY A 70 -14.71 7.25 9.62
C GLY A 70 -14.15 8.34 8.72
N ILE A 71 -12.84 8.56 8.83
CA ILE A 71 -12.12 9.63 8.14
C ILE A 71 -10.91 9.11 7.39
N SER A 72 -10.38 9.94 6.48
CA SER A 72 -9.07 9.74 5.84
C SER A 72 -8.90 8.41 5.08
N GLY A 73 -9.99 7.77 4.65
CA GLY A 73 -9.94 6.50 3.95
C GLY A 73 -9.65 5.27 4.85
N ASN A 74 -9.64 5.43 6.17
CA ASN A 74 -9.38 4.34 7.11
C ASN A 74 -10.41 3.19 7.02
N PRO A 75 -11.73 3.46 6.92
CA PRO A 75 -12.72 2.39 6.71
C PRO A 75 -12.51 1.65 5.40
N GLN A 76 -12.13 2.37 4.33
CA GLN A 76 -11.85 1.79 3.02
C GLN A 76 -10.62 0.89 3.06
N ARG A 77 -9.56 1.29 3.77
CA ARG A 77 -8.37 0.44 3.97
C ARG A 77 -8.71 -0.84 4.74
N ASN A 78 -9.54 -0.74 5.79
CA ASN A 78 -10.02 -1.92 6.54
C ASN A 78 -10.84 -2.86 5.66
N TYR A 79 -11.72 -2.31 4.82
CA TYR A 79 -12.47 -3.12 3.88
C TYR A 79 -11.53 -3.79 2.86
N ALA A 80 -10.56 -3.06 2.30
CA ALA A 80 -9.55 -3.61 1.38
C ALA A 80 -8.77 -4.77 2.01
N LEU A 81 -8.33 -4.63 3.27
CA LEU A 81 -7.64 -5.69 4.00
C LEU A 81 -8.47 -6.98 4.09
N SER A 82 -9.80 -6.89 4.19
CA SER A 82 -10.68 -8.06 4.18
C SER A 82 -10.83 -8.73 2.80
N GLN A 83 -10.44 -8.04 1.73
CA GLN A 83 -10.49 -8.55 0.36
C GLN A 83 -9.18 -9.20 -0.10
N VAL A 84 -8.07 -8.99 0.60
CA VAL A 84 -6.76 -9.60 0.29
C VAL A 84 -6.87 -11.13 0.41
N LYS A 85 -6.57 -11.82 -0.68
CA LYS A 85 -6.71 -13.29 -0.76
C LYS A 85 -5.42 -14.03 -0.50
N ASN A 86 -4.30 -13.49 -0.98
CA ASN A 86 -2.99 -14.10 -0.81
C ASN A 86 -2.39 -13.70 0.56
N PRO A 87 -2.29 -14.64 1.52
CA PRO A 87 -1.70 -14.33 2.83
C PRO A 87 -0.20 -14.00 2.76
N ASP A 88 0.50 -14.46 1.72
CA ASP A 88 1.95 -14.31 1.59
C ASP A 88 2.36 -13.04 0.84
N THR A 89 1.39 -12.18 0.51
CA THR A 89 1.67 -10.90 -0.17
C THR A 89 2.28 -9.86 0.77
N MET A 90 3.05 -8.94 0.18
CA MET A 90 3.45 -7.70 0.85
C MET A 90 2.44 -6.60 0.53
N LEU A 91 1.95 -5.90 1.55
CA LEU A 91 1.04 -4.78 1.38
C LEU A 91 1.81 -3.48 1.11
N TYR A 92 1.30 -2.69 0.19
CA TYR A 92 1.70 -1.32 -0.05
C TYR A 92 0.46 -0.43 -0.09
N PHE A 93 0.38 0.56 0.81
CA PHE A 93 -0.72 1.52 0.83
C PHE A 93 -0.35 2.74 0.00
N LEU A 94 -1.15 3.02 -1.02
CA LEU A 94 -0.91 4.11 -1.98
C LEU A 94 -2.18 4.95 -2.12
N ASP A 95 -2.15 6.16 -1.60
CA ASP A 95 -3.30 7.06 -1.62
C ASP A 95 -3.58 7.63 -3.02
N ASP A 96 -4.84 7.98 -3.30
CA ASP A 96 -5.31 8.45 -4.62
C ASP A 96 -4.81 9.85 -5.03
N ASP A 97 -4.05 10.53 -4.17
CA ASP A 97 -3.33 11.78 -4.48
C ASP A 97 -1.82 11.56 -4.67
N ASN A 98 -1.40 10.33 -4.84
CA ASN A 98 0.00 9.96 -4.96
C ASN A 98 0.29 9.14 -6.22
N LEU A 99 1.58 8.82 -6.45
CA LEU A 99 2.08 7.97 -7.54
C LEU A 99 3.04 6.92 -6.99
N MET A 100 3.19 5.81 -7.70
CA MET A 100 4.29 4.87 -7.41
C MET A 100 5.63 5.53 -7.69
N HIS A 101 6.55 5.37 -6.76
CA HIS A 101 7.92 5.84 -6.96
C HIS A 101 8.71 4.81 -7.80
N PRO A 102 9.36 5.22 -8.92
CA PRO A 102 9.98 4.26 -9.83
C PRO A 102 11.11 3.46 -9.20
N ARG A 103 11.84 4.01 -8.22
CA ARG A 103 12.91 3.29 -7.51
C ARG A 103 12.41 2.24 -6.52
N LEU A 104 11.10 2.24 -6.16
CA LEU A 104 10.56 1.23 -5.26
C LEU A 104 10.67 -0.18 -5.86
N TYR A 105 10.60 -0.30 -7.18
CA TYR A 105 10.67 -1.60 -7.86
C TYR A 105 12.00 -2.33 -7.68
N SER A 106 13.12 -1.60 -7.58
CA SER A 106 14.42 -2.22 -7.31
C SER A 106 14.51 -2.85 -5.91
N LEU A 107 13.75 -2.35 -4.95
CA LEU A 107 13.62 -2.98 -3.64
C LEU A 107 12.84 -4.31 -3.74
N LEU A 108 11.82 -4.38 -4.61
CA LEU A 108 10.96 -5.57 -4.74
C LEU A 108 11.69 -6.81 -5.28
N ASP A 109 12.77 -6.63 -6.02
CA ASP A 109 13.57 -7.74 -6.55
C ASP A 109 14.29 -8.56 -5.45
N ASN A 110 14.52 -7.96 -4.28
CA ASN A 110 15.31 -8.55 -3.20
C ASN A 110 14.57 -8.58 -1.85
N LEU A 111 13.24 -8.54 -1.85
CA LEU A 111 12.45 -8.54 -0.61
C LEU A 111 12.50 -9.87 0.13
N ASP A 112 12.73 -9.80 1.43
CA ASP A 112 12.40 -10.87 2.37
C ASP A 112 10.95 -10.66 2.85
N PRO A 113 9.99 -11.54 2.49
CA PRO A 113 8.58 -11.34 2.79
C PRO A 113 8.23 -11.52 4.28
N SER A 114 9.18 -11.91 5.10
CA SER A 114 8.98 -12.02 6.56
C SER A 114 9.25 -10.70 7.30
N LYS A 115 9.82 -9.69 6.62
CA LYS A 115 10.28 -8.45 7.23
C LYS A 115 9.42 -7.25 6.86
N LEU A 116 9.27 -6.34 7.81
CA LEU A 116 8.73 -5.01 7.54
C LEU A 116 9.84 -4.11 6.98
N TYR A 117 9.55 -3.44 5.88
CA TYR A 117 10.45 -2.44 5.30
C TYR A 117 9.89 -1.05 5.49
N THR A 118 10.76 -0.11 5.89
CA THR A 118 10.45 1.31 5.86
C THR A 118 11.49 2.06 5.04
N PHE A 119 11.09 3.16 4.42
CA PHE A 119 11.94 3.97 3.55
C PHE A 119 11.53 5.45 3.62
N ASN A 120 12.31 6.31 2.98
CA ASN A 120 12.09 7.74 3.04
C ASN A 120 10.99 8.18 2.06
N GLN A 121 10.30 9.23 2.46
CA GLN A 121 9.42 10.01 1.61
C GLN A 121 10.21 11.17 0.99
N GLU A 122 10.18 11.28 -0.33
CA GLU A 122 10.99 12.23 -1.10
C GLU A 122 10.86 13.66 -0.56
N ASN A 123 12.01 14.25 -0.19
CA ASN A 123 12.12 15.61 0.32
C ASN A 123 11.29 15.92 1.58
N ARG A 124 10.91 14.93 2.41
CA ARG A 124 10.04 15.20 3.58
C ARG A 124 10.43 14.42 4.82
N ILE A 125 10.09 13.16 4.95
CA ILE A 125 10.24 12.37 6.18
C ILE A 125 11.18 11.19 5.93
N LYS A 126 12.05 10.90 6.90
CA LYS A 126 12.85 9.68 6.92
C LYS A 126 12.11 8.56 7.64
N GLY A 127 12.10 7.35 7.04
CA GLY A 127 11.43 6.16 7.57
C GLY A 127 12.21 5.41 8.65
N ASN A 128 13.27 5.99 9.21
CA ASN A 128 14.12 5.38 10.21
C ASN A 128 13.50 5.32 11.62
N VAL A 129 12.38 6.01 11.83
CA VAL A 129 11.67 6.03 13.12
C VAL A 129 10.21 5.67 12.91
N VAL A 130 9.81 4.51 13.42
CA VAL A 130 8.43 4.01 13.32
C VAL A 130 7.64 4.49 14.55
N GLU A 131 7.22 5.74 14.50
CA GLU A 131 6.43 6.39 15.56
C GLU A 131 5.28 7.19 14.93
N VAL A 132 4.18 7.32 15.68
CA VAL A 132 3.03 8.14 15.28
C VAL A 132 3.46 9.58 14.97
N GLY A 133 3.07 10.09 13.80
CA GLY A 133 3.46 11.41 13.31
C GLY A 133 4.87 11.48 12.71
N ARG A 134 5.62 10.36 12.66
CA ARG A 134 6.95 10.27 12.06
C ARG A 134 7.06 9.25 10.94
N ILE A 135 6.01 8.50 10.71
CA ILE A 135 5.86 7.57 9.59
C ILE A 135 4.54 7.88 8.90
N ASP A 136 4.48 7.73 7.59
CA ASP A 136 3.30 8.00 6.76
C ASP A 136 2.92 6.75 5.95
N THR A 137 1.72 6.73 5.43
CA THR A 137 1.06 5.58 4.77
C THR A 137 1.93 4.88 3.73
N ALA A 138 2.52 5.65 2.79
CA ALA A 138 3.27 5.09 1.66
C ALA A 138 4.74 4.79 1.97
N MET A 139 5.18 4.89 3.23
CA MET A 139 6.59 4.74 3.61
C MET A 139 6.98 3.31 3.99
N CYS A 140 6.11 2.31 3.75
CA CYS A 140 6.39 0.95 4.20
C CYS A 140 5.85 -0.13 3.27
N LEU A 141 6.53 -1.29 3.29
CA LEU A 141 6.04 -2.56 2.78
C LEU A 141 5.84 -3.51 3.96
N ILE A 142 4.65 -4.10 4.07
CA ILE A 142 4.21 -4.82 5.27
C ILE A 142 3.82 -6.26 4.91
N PRO A 143 4.41 -7.30 5.53
CA PRO A 143 3.97 -8.69 5.37
C PRO A 143 2.51 -8.87 5.83
N TYR A 144 1.60 -9.19 4.90
CA TYR A 144 0.18 -9.32 5.24
C TYR A 144 -0.08 -10.43 6.24
N ALA A 145 0.55 -11.59 6.08
CA ALA A 145 0.39 -12.73 7.01
C ALA A 145 0.60 -12.35 8.48
N SER A 146 1.56 -11.46 8.74
CA SER A 146 1.90 -11.01 10.10
C SER A 146 0.95 -9.96 10.66
N CYS A 147 0.22 -9.23 9.80
CA CYS A 147 -0.58 -8.07 10.17
C CYS A 147 -2.07 -8.19 9.81
N LYS A 148 -2.51 -9.36 9.33
CA LYS A 148 -3.89 -9.59 8.85
C LYS A 148 -5.00 -9.25 9.86
N ASP A 149 -4.69 -9.26 11.16
CA ASP A 149 -5.64 -8.98 12.23
C ASP A 149 -5.58 -7.52 12.72
N ILE A 150 -4.57 -6.76 12.29
CA ILE A 150 -4.42 -5.34 12.65
C ILE A 150 -5.36 -4.51 11.77
N ARG A 151 -5.96 -3.48 12.35
CA ARG A 151 -6.91 -2.61 11.65
C ARG A 151 -6.59 -1.14 11.87
N TRP A 152 -6.87 -0.35 10.86
CA TRP A 152 -6.86 1.11 10.94
C TRP A 152 -7.94 1.58 11.90
N ILE A 153 -7.64 2.55 12.77
CA ILE A 153 -8.64 3.17 13.65
C ILE A 153 -9.51 4.11 12.81
N PRO A 154 -10.81 3.81 12.58
CA PRO A 154 -11.61 4.50 11.57
C PRO A 154 -11.75 6.00 11.80
N SER A 155 -11.85 6.44 13.06
CA SER A 155 -12.10 7.83 13.44
C SER A 155 -10.86 8.65 13.74
N LEU A 156 -9.65 8.08 13.56
CA LEU A 156 -8.40 8.73 13.93
C LEU A 156 -7.66 9.29 12.71
N TYR A 157 -7.29 10.57 12.74
CA TYR A 157 -6.53 11.21 11.64
C TYR A 157 -5.13 10.61 11.47
N ALA A 158 -4.42 10.35 12.57
CA ALA A 158 -3.06 9.76 12.56
C ALA A 158 -3.09 8.20 12.57
N ALA A 159 -4.14 7.58 12.05
CA ALA A 159 -4.32 6.12 12.08
C ALA A 159 -3.21 5.36 11.33
N ASP A 160 -2.58 5.97 10.34
CA ASP A 160 -1.41 5.46 9.62
C ASP A 160 -0.24 5.15 10.57
N GLY A 161 0.15 6.11 11.38
CA GLY A 161 1.22 5.92 12.36
C GLY A 161 0.90 4.83 13.39
N TYR A 162 -0.35 4.76 13.87
CA TYR A 162 -0.77 3.71 14.80
C TYR A 162 -0.77 2.33 14.14
N TYR A 163 -1.33 2.19 12.95
CA TYR A 163 -1.37 0.93 12.21
C TYR A 163 0.05 0.40 11.93
N ILE A 164 0.92 1.25 11.39
CA ILE A 164 2.30 0.87 11.04
C ILE A 164 3.10 0.52 12.31
N LYS A 165 2.93 1.28 13.40
CA LYS A 165 3.59 1.01 14.68
C LYS A 165 3.16 -0.33 15.27
N GLU A 166 1.88 -0.68 15.20
CA GLU A 166 1.36 -1.98 15.68
C GLU A 166 1.93 -3.13 14.83
N CYS A 167 1.98 -2.97 13.50
CA CYS A 167 2.63 -3.93 12.61
C CYS A 167 4.12 -4.11 12.97
N TYR A 168 4.84 -3.02 13.17
CA TYR A 168 6.24 -3.01 13.56
C TYR A 168 6.49 -3.75 14.87
N GLN A 169 5.65 -3.54 15.88
CA GLN A 169 5.75 -4.22 17.18
C GLN A 169 5.51 -5.74 17.06
N LYS A 170 4.63 -6.15 16.15
CA LYS A 170 4.27 -7.56 15.94
C LYS A 170 5.31 -8.31 15.11
N ILE A 171 5.86 -7.69 14.07
CA ILE A 171 6.77 -8.34 13.11
C ILE A 171 8.18 -8.53 13.69
N LYS A 172 8.67 -7.64 14.55
CA LYS A 172 10.01 -7.64 15.17
C LYS A 172 11.19 -7.51 14.20
N ASP A 173 11.12 -8.09 13.00
CA ASP A 173 12.15 -7.98 11.98
C ASP A 173 11.84 -6.81 11.05
N HIS A 174 12.68 -5.78 11.15
CA HIS A 174 12.52 -4.52 10.42
C HIS A 174 13.80 -4.16 9.67
N ILE A 175 13.63 -3.72 8.44
CA ILE A 175 14.71 -3.15 7.62
C ILE A 175 14.34 -1.72 7.26
N TYR A 176 15.18 -0.78 7.66
CA TYR A 176 15.13 0.58 7.15
C TYR A 176 16.03 0.72 5.92
N VAL A 177 15.47 1.20 4.83
CA VAL A 177 16.16 1.52 3.58
C VAL A 177 16.32 3.04 3.49
N ASP A 178 17.56 3.54 3.62
CA ASP A 178 17.84 5.00 3.58
C ASP A 178 17.83 5.53 2.14
N GLU A 179 16.69 5.35 1.46
CA GLU A 179 16.42 5.85 0.12
C GLU A 179 15.04 6.48 0.04
N ASP A 180 14.88 7.48 -0.84
CA ASP A 180 13.59 8.06 -1.19
C ASP A 180 12.87 7.12 -2.15
N LEU A 181 11.85 6.39 -1.64
CA LEU A 181 11.11 5.36 -2.37
C LEU A 181 9.60 5.60 -2.43
N CYS A 182 9.12 6.70 -1.86
CA CYS A 182 7.74 7.14 -2.02
C CYS A 182 7.63 8.66 -2.12
N TYR A 183 6.53 9.10 -2.71
CA TYR A 183 6.18 10.51 -2.83
C TYR A 183 5.20 10.94 -1.73
N TYR A 184 4.96 12.24 -1.64
CA TYR A 184 3.90 12.85 -0.84
C TYR A 184 3.07 13.79 -1.71
N ASN A 185 1.78 13.49 -1.86
CA ASN A 185 0.80 14.35 -2.56
C ASN A 185 1.29 14.82 -3.94
N LYS A 186 1.66 13.90 -4.79
CA LYS A 186 2.14 14.19 -6.15
C LYS A 186 1.02 14.61 -7.11
N LEU A 187 -0.22 14.24 -6.80
CA LEU A 187 -1.41 14.57 -7.61
C LEU A 187 -2.28 15.62 -6.91
N ILE A 188 -3.26 16.14 -7.66
CA ILE A 188 -4.18 17.17 -7.17
C ILE A 188 -5.04 16.60 -6.03
N ARG A 189 -5.13 17.34 -4.96
CA ARG A 189 -6.02 17.09 -3.82
C ARG A 189 -7.45 17.53 -4.06
#